data_36a69568e3f704092a9225d760c34f22
#
_entry.id   36a69568e3f704092a9225d760c34f22
#
_cell.length_a   1.000
_cell.length_b   1.000
_cell.length_c   1.000
_cell.angle_alpha   90.00
_cell.angle_beta   90.00
_cell.angle_gamma   90.00
#
_symmetry.space_group_name_H-M   'P 1'
#
loop_
_entity.id
_entity.type
_entity.pdbx_description
1 polymer ?
#
loop_
_entity_poly.entity_id
_entity_poly.type
_entity_poly.pdbx_seq_one_letter_code
_entity_poly.pdbx_strand_id
1 'polypeptide(L)'
;MNGRDILKDLSFIDPGYIEAAAPMPVERGNDGFRHKFLLIAAIAATLLLLTGAAAYTKWSSSLEAQYRLSEDSKKQAEQSGLSVTYPLETAQVDNSGLSATDQGITVSVKQTLIDAWSAQIVLGIQGFELPDGVYPYAEIGQTTFDGGEFHGYGMNHEFYDGILVKDDGTYAYEDGVSPEEGHYTDSDVEEVHFYKGRFNLPDGSMELTLTYRFAETDGSMLGRNLELHITGFGQTTPRGRAWEDNDVLVSGNWDLSIPLHGTMETITKTPNYSLPSGDISLVTASIGPMSGGLDFRLDCPLKGVDTPENLAATEEMESRVPRIAAVRLKDGTDIPVWDTDLGYREEENCFHMNFRISENFIDLSQVSALVFHDRMKWSGKPEDSIIVPID
;
A
#
# COMPACT_ATOMS: atom_id res chain seq x y z
N MET A 1 -18.51 24.19 -32.25
CA MET A 1 -17.05 24.23 -32.11
C MET A 1 -16.56 22.82 -32.30
N ASN A 2 -15.60 22.59 -33.17
CA ASN A 2 -15.08 21.24 -33.47
C ASN A 2 -13.92 20.97 -32.51
N GLY A 3 -13.81 19.74 -31.96
CA GLY A 3 -12.77 19.40 -30.97
C GLY A 3 -11.32 19.69 -31.41
N ARG A 4 -11.12 19.85 -32.73
CA ARG A 4 -9.85 20.25 -33.35
C ARG A 4 -9.49 21.72 -33.13
N ASP A 5 -10.52 22.59 -32.92
CA ASP A 5 -10.31 24.02 -32.71
C ASP A 5 -9.98 24.31 -31.25
N ILE A 6 -10.47 23.47 -30.31
CA ILE A 6 -10.12 23.55 -28.88
C ILE A 6 -8.64 23.17 -28.64
N LEU A 7 -8.12 22.17 -29.36
CA LEU A 7 -6.73 21.73 -29.24
C LEU A 7 -5.71 22.75 -29.81
N LYS A 8 -6.12 23.59 -30.77
CA LYS A 8 -5.26 24.65 -31.33
C LYS A 8 -5.06 25.83 -30.39
N ASP A 9 -6.00 26.05 -29.47
CA ASP A 9 -5.88 27.13 -28.45
C ASP A 9 -4.96 26.77 -27.28
N LEU A 10 -4.51 25.51 -27.19
CA LEU A 10 -3.56 25.03 -26.20
C LEU A 10 -2.11 25.24 -26.72
N SER A 11 -1.67 26.49 -26.75
CA SER A 11 -0.36 26.92 -27.31
C SER A 11 0.88 26.36 -26.59
N PHE A 12 0.69 25.59 -25.53
CA PHE A 12 1.75 24.92 -24.76
C PHE A 12 1.95 23.43 -25.14
N ILE A 13 1.09 22.88 -26.04
CA ILE A 13 1.26 21.50 -26.51
C ILE A 13 2.05 21.52 -27.82
N ASP A 14 3.14 20.73 -27.86
CA ASP A 14 3.92 20.56 -29.09
C ASP A 14 3.03 20.07 -30.23
N PRO A 15 3.02 20.76 -31.40
CA PRO A 15 2.23 20.37 -32.55
C PRO A 15 2.43 18.93 -33.02
N GLY A 16 3.61 18.34 -32.78
CA GLY A 16 3.92 16.96 -33.09
C GLY A 16 3.06 15.95 -32.32
N TYR A 17 2.63 16.26 -31.11
CA TYR A 17 1.71 15.42 -30.34
C TYR A 17 0.28 15.49 -30.85
N ILE A 18 -0.12 16.64 -31.39
CA ILE A 18 -1.46 16.83 -31.98
C ILE A 18 -1.58 16.04 -33.30
N GLU A 19 -0.52 15.98 -34.08
CA GLU A 19 -0.47 15.19 -35.33
C GLU A 19 -0.43 13.66 -35.04
N ALA A 20 0.30 13.22 -34.02
CA ALA A 20 0.37 11.83 -33.61
C ALA A 20 -0.98 11.30 -33.03
N ALA A 21 -1.81 12.18 -32.49
CA ALA A 21 -3.13 11.85 -31.96
C ALA A 21 -4.25 11.89 -33.05
N ALA A 22 -3.93 12.26 -34.29
CA ALA A 22 -4.91 12.28 -35.36
C ALA A 22 -5.33 10.83 -35.73
N PRO A 23 -6.64 10.54 -35.85
CA PRO A 23 -7.09 9.20 -36.15
C PRO A 23 -6.59 8.75 -37.53
N MET A 24 -5.84 7.64 -37.57
CA MET A 24 -5.45 6.98 -38.82
C MET A 24 -6.70 6.44 -39.54
N PRO A 25 -6.73 6.46 -40.89
CA PRO A 25 -7.83 5.91 -41.65
C PRO A 25 -8.00 4.41 -41.37
N VAL A 26 -9.20 4.03 -40.95
CA VAL A 26 -9.53 2.68 -40.45
C VAL A 26 -9.93 1.79 -41.62
N GLU A 27 -9.13 0.78 -41.93
CA GLU A 27 -9.60 -0.38 -42.71
C GLU A 27 -10.50 -1.29 -41.88
N ARG A 28 -11.67 -1.66 -42.39
CA ARG A 28 -12.68 -2.44 -41.70
C ARG A 28 -12.25 -3.91 -41.50
N GLY A 29 -12.04 -4.30 -40.23
CA GLY A 29 -11.81 -5.71 -39.88
C GLY A 29 -11.96 -5.93 -38.36
N ASN A 30 -12.93 -6.73 -37.98
CA ASN A 30 -13.20 -7.42 -36.71
C ASN A 30 -13.45 -6.55 -35.45
N ASP A 31 -14.72 -6.29 -35.13
CA ASP A 31 -15.19 -5.29 -34.16
C ASP A 31 -15.02 -5.62 -32.66
N GLY A 32 -14.70 -6.83 -32.29
CA GLY A 32 -14.65 -7.22 -30.86
C GLY A 32 -13.35 -6.83 -30.11
N PHE A 33 -12.24 -6.75 -30.82
CA PHE A 33 -10.93 -6.45 -30.21
C PHE A 33 -10.65 -4.93 -30.15
N ARG A 34 -11.26 -4.16 -31.03
CA ARG A 34 -11.08 -2.71 -31.17
C ARG A 34 -11.71 -1.90 -30.04
N HIS A 35 -12.84 -2.34 -29.49
CA HIS A 35 -13.47 -1.61 -28.38
C HIS A 35 -12.65 -1.64 -27.10
N LYS A 36 -11.98 -2.78 -26.80
CA LYS A 36 -11.08 -2.88 -25.64
C LYS A 36 -9.82 -2.03 -25.81
N PHE A 37 -9.24 -2.00 -27.00
CA PHE A 37 -8.05 -1.17 -27.30
C PHE A 37 -8.36 0.33 -27.31
N LEU A 38 -9.51 0.74 -27.82
CA LEU A 38 -9.95 2.14 -27.78
C LEU A 38 -10.29 2.59 -26.37
N LEU A 39 -10.80 1.70 -25.51
CA LEU A 39 -11.04 2.00 -24.10
C LEU A 39 -9.71 2.19 -23.34
N ILE A 40 -8.76 1.30 -23.55
CA ILE A 40 -7.42 1.40 -22.94
C ILE A 40 -6.67 2.63 -23.43
N ALA A 41 -6.73 2.93 -24.73
CA ALA A 41 -6.12 4.14 -25.30
C ALA A 41 -6.82 5.42 -24.84
N ALA A 42 -8.15 5.41 -24.64
CA ALA A 42 -8.88 6.54 -24.08
C ALA A 42 -8.54 6.75 -22.59
N ILE A 43 -8.40 5.69 -21.81
CA ILE A 43 -7.98 5.75 -20.40
C ILE A 43 -6.53 6.25 -20.31
N ALA A 44 -5.61 5.74 -21.14
CA ALA A 44 -4.22 6.21 -21.19
C ALA A 44 -4.13 7.68 -21.67
N ALA A 45 -4.94 8.11 -22.66
CA ALA A 45 -5.01 9.49 -23.12
C ALA A 45 -5.64 10.41 -22.06
N THR A 46 -6.60 9.93 -21.30
CA THR A 46 -7.20 10.70 -20.19
C THR A 46 -6.21 10.85 -19.03
N LEU A 47 -5.44 9.81 -18.71
CA LEU A 47 -4.34 9.87 -17.75
C LEU A 47 -3.23 10.84 -18.21
N LEU A 48 -2.84 10.81 -19.49
CA LEU A 48 -1.85 11.74 -20.08
C LEU A 48 -2.37 13.20 -20.14
N LEU A 49 -3.66 13.43 -20.34
CA LEU A 49 -4.27 14.77 -20.31
C LEU A 49 -4.38 15.32 -18.87
N LEU A 50 -4.57 14.45 -17.89
CA LEU A 50 -4.55 14.81 -16.46
C LEU A 50 -3.14 15.16 -15.97
N THR A 51 -2.09 14.54 -16.52
CA THR A 51 -0.68 14.88 -16.21
C THR A 51 -0.19 16.15 -16.90
N GLY A 52 -0.89 16.61 -17.94
CA GLY A 52 -0.56 17.86 -18.67
C GLY A 52 -1.10 19.15 -18.03
N ALA A 53 -2.09 19.08 -17.17
CA ALA A 53 -2.50 20.19 -16.34
C ALA A 53 -1.68 20.11 -15.04
N ALA A 54 -0.63 20.92 -14.93
CA ALA A 54 0.15 21.08 -13.70
C ALA A 54 -0.66 21.75 -12.58
N ALA A 55 -1.77 21.20 -12.19
CA ALA A 55 -2.20 21.25 -10.82
C ALA A 55 -1.20 20.35 -10.08
N TYR A 56 -0.32 20.93 -9.30
CA TYR A 56 0.53 20.22 -8.34
C TYR A 56 -0.39 19.38 -7.48
N THR A 57 -0.57 18.13 -7.84
CA THR A 57 -1.28 17.17 -7.01
C THR A 57 -0.34 16.90 -5.84
N LYS A 58 -0.63 17.52 -4.72
CA LYS A 58 0.14 17.32 -3.49
C LYS A 58 -0.03 15.86 -3.08
N TRP A 59 1.07 15.18 -2.83
CA TRP A 59 1.06 13.85 -2.23
C TRP A 59 0.29 13.89 -0.90
N SER A 60 -0.33 12.78 -0.54
CA SER A 60 -1.00 12.64 0.74
C SER A 60 0.00 12.77 1.88
N SER A 61 -0.38 13.47 2.93
CA SER A 61 0.48 13.69 4.10
C SER A 61 0.82 12.37 4.79
N SER A 62 -0.11 11.42 4.81
CA SER A 62 0.12 10.09 5.39
C SER A 62 1.22 9.31 4.68
N LEU A 63 1.24 9.27 3.34
CA LEU A 63 2.27 8.56 2.60
C LEU A 63 3.61 9.30 2.62
N GLU A 64 3.61 10.62 2.59
CA GLU A 64 4.83 11.41 2.78
C GLU A 64 5.48 11.14 4.14
N ALA A 65 4.69 11.09 5.20
CA ALA A 65 5.17 10.78 6.54
C ALA A 65 5.66 9.34 6.66
N GLN A 66 4.91 8.39 6.11
CA GLN A 66 5.24 6.97 6.18
C GLN A 66 6.53 6.64 5.43
N TYR A 67 6.68 7.11 4.18
CA TYR A 67 7.79 6.70 3.31
C TYR A 67 8.95 7.70 3.28
N ARG A 68 8.82 8.89 3.88
CA ARG A 68 9.85 9.95 3.89
C ARG A 68 10.45 10.24 2.52
N LEU A 69 9.59 10.32 1.51
CA LEU A 69 9.99 10.34 0.11
C LEU A 69 10.66 11.63 -0.28
N SER A 70 11.77 11.51 -1.02
CA SER A 70 12.35 12.62 -1.78
C SER A 70 11.45 12.97 -2.98
N GLU A 71 11.56 14.19 -3.49
CA GLU A 71 10.86 14.61 -4.70
C GLU A 71 11.19 13.74 -5.93
N ASP A 72 12.40 13.21 -5.99
CA ASP A 72 12.81 12.30 -7.07
C ASP A 72 12.16 10.92 -6.92
N SER A 73 12.04 10.39 -5.69
CA SER A 73 11.33 9.14 -5.41
C SER A 73 9.83 9.24 -5.73
N LYS A 74 9.21 10.38 -5.41
CA LYS A 74 7.80 10.64 -5.75
C LYS A 74 7.58 10.62 -7.27
N LYS A 75 8.42 11.33 -8.03
CA LYS A 75 8.36 11.34 -9.49
C LYS A 75 8.58 9.95 -10.08
N GLN A 76 9.52 9.18 -9.55
CA GLN A 76 9.76 7.82 -9.98
C GLN A 76 8.54 6.93 -9.76
N ALA A 77 7.90 7.02 -8.59
CA ALA A 77 6.68 6.27 -8.29
C ALA A 77 5.53 6.60 -9.24
N GLU A 78 5.35 7.88 -9.57
CA GLU A 78 4.35 8.32 -10.54
C GLU A 78 4.67 7.84 -11.96
N GLN A 79 5.92 7.94 -12.39
CA GLN A 79 6.37 7.53 -13.72
C GLN A 79 6.30 6.02 -13.94
N SER A 80 6.56 5.23 -12.90
CA SER A 80 6.45 3.76 -12.95
C SER A 80 5.01 3.26 -12.85
N GLY A 81 4.04 4.14 -12.56
CA GLY A 81 2.66 3.78 -12.31
C GLY A 81 2.42 3.15 -10.94
N LEU A 82 3.42 3.14 -10.06
CA LEU A 82 3.28 2.69 -8.67
C LEU A 82 2.30 3.58 -7.91
N SER A 83 2.38 4.90 -8.13
CA SER A 83 1.51 5.90 -7.51
C SER A 83 0.57 6.54 -8.52
N VAL A 84 -0.70 6.66 -8.12
CA VAL A 84 -1.70 7.47 -8.83
C VAL A 84 -2.31 8.45 -7.84
N THR A 85 -2.19 9.75 -8.16
CA THR A 85 -2.80 10.82 -7.37
C THR A 85 -4.08 11.31 -8.06
N TYR A 86 -5.15 11.45 -7.29
CA TYR A 86 -6.45 11.88 -7.79
C TYR A 86 -6.72 13.32 -7.36
N PRO A 87 -6.78 14.30 -8.30
CA PRO A 87 -7.13 15.67 -7.96
C PRO A 87 -8.54 15.74 -7.36
N LEU A 88 -8.69 16.48 -6.26
CA LEU A 88 -9.99 16.67 -5.58
C LEU A 88 -11.10 17.17 -6.53
N GLU A 89 -10.75 18.00 -7.51
CA GLU A 89 -11.69 18.51 -8.52
C GLU A 89 -12.21 17.39 -9.45
N THR A 90 -11.42 16.37 -9.71
CA THR A 90 -11.82 15.21 -10.53
C THR A 90 -12.63 14.20 -9.73
N ALA A 91 -12.36 14.06 -8.45
CA ALA A 91 -13.13 13.19 -7.56
C ALA A 91 -14.57 13.73 -7.33
N GLN A 92 -14.76 15.04 -7.42
CA GLN A 92 -16.07 15.68 -7.29
C GLN A 92 -16.91 15.70 -8.59
N VAL A 93 -16.34 15.34 -9.74
CA VAL A 93 -17.11 15.18 -10.98
C VAL A 93 -17.88 13.88 -10.89
N ASP A 94 -19.19 14.00 -10.69
CA ASP A 94 -20.20 12.95 -10.62
C ASP A 94 -19.92 11.76 -11.55
N ASN A 95 -20.00 10.55 -10.99
CA ASN A 95 -19.95 9.22 -11.60
C ASN A 95 -18.58 8.54 -11.73
N SER A 96 -17.50 9.05 -11.13
CA SER A 96 -16.23 8.31 -11.18
C SER A 96 -16.14 7.14 -10.17
N GLY A 97 -17.03 7.10 -9.16
CA GLY A 97 -16.93 6.16 -8.04
C GLY A 97 -15.79 6.48 -7.05
N LEU A 98 -15.03 7.56 -7.29
CA LEU A 98 -13.86 7.95 -6.49
C LEU A 98 -14.22 8.90 -5.34
N SER A 99 -15.47 9.32 -5.23
CA SER A 99 -15.95 10.18 -4.16
C SER A 99 -17.41 9.87 -3.83
N ALA A 100 -17.75 9.95 -2.57
CA ALA A 100 -19.12 9.81 -2.08
C ALA A 100 -19.39 10.85 -0.99
N THR A 101 -20.61 11.39 -0.98
CA THR A 101 -21.04 12.37 0.03
C THR A 101 -22.34 11.91 0.66
N ASP A 102 -22.34 11.79 1.97
CA ASP A 102 -23.54 11.53 2.79
C ASP A 102 -23.41 12.23 4.15
N GLN A 103 -24.53 12.59 4.77
CA GLN A 103 -24.60 13.25 6.09
C GLN A 103 -23.69 14.52 6.21
N GLY A 104 -23.38 15.20 5.10
CA GLY A 104 -22.47 16.36 5.09
C GLY A 104 -20.98 16.01 5.11
N ILE A 105 -20.64 14.72 5.13
CA ILE A 105 -19.27 14.22 5.04
C ILE A 105 -18.99 13.77 3.61
N THR A 106 -17.87 14.21 3.07
CA THR A 106 -17.38 13.78 1.74
C THR A 106 -16.14 12.92 1.93
N VAL A 107 -16.18 11.70 1.42
CA VAL A 107 -15.04 10.80 1.31
C VAL A 107 -14.56 10.76 -0.13
N SER A 108 -13.28 10.95 -0.36
CA SER A 108 -12.71 10.94 -1.72
C SER A 108 -11.36 10.23 -1.74
N VAL A 109 -11.07 9.49 -2.82
CA VAL A 109 -9.75 8.90 -3.04
C VAL A 109 -8.76 10.02 -3.34
N LYS A 110 -7.71 10.15 -2.55
CA LYS A 110 -6.62 11.12 -2.76
C LYS A 110 -5.47 10.54 -3.56
N GLN A 111 -5.05 9.34 -3.17
CA GLN A 111 -3.87 8.70 -3.75
C GLN A 111 -3.93 7.19 -3.57
N THR A 112 -3.34 6.47 -4.51
CA THR A 112 -3.10 5.04 -4.41
C THR A 112 -1.63 4.73 -4.66
N LEU A 113 -1.09 3.76 -3.92
CA LEU A 113 0.19 3.11 -4.16
C LEU A 113 -0.07 1.62 -4.30
N ILE A 114 0.20 1.04 -5.47
CA ILE A 114 -0.19 -0.35 -5.74
C ILE A 114 0.93 -1.07 -6.48
N ASP A 115 1.35 -2.20 -5.93
CA ASP A 115 2.21 -3.17 -6.61
C ASP A 115 1.55 -4.56 -6.66
N ALA A 116 2.30 -5.59 -7.05
CA ALA A 116 1.75 -6.94 -7.24
C ALA A 116 1.26 -7.60 -5.93
N TRP A 117 1.70 -7.16 -4.75
CA TRP A 117 1.39 -7.80 -3.45
C TRP A 117 0.50 -6.97 -2.57
N SER A 118 0.45 -5.65 -2.78
CA SER A 118 -0.24 -4.76 -1.86
C SER A 118 -0.81 -3.53 -2.55
N ALA A 119 -1.86 -2.98 -1.93
CA ALA A 119 -2.40 -1.68 -2.26
C ALA A 119 -2.48 -0.82 -1.00
N GLN A 120 -1.99 0.40 -1.10
CA GLN A 120 -2.27 1.46 -0.14
C GLN A 120 -3.16 2.50 -0.81
N ILE A 121 -4.27 2.79 -0.18
CA ILE A 121 -5.28 3.72 -0.69
C ILE A 121 -5.49 4.79 0.36
N VAL A 122 -5.25 6.03 0.01
CA VAL A 122 -5.48 7.17 0.90
C VAL A 122 -6.78 7.83 0.53
N LEU A 123 -7.66 7.90 1.51
CA LEU A 123 -8.94 8.61 1.44
C LEU A 123 -8.81 9.96 2.15
N GLY A 124 -9.32 11.00 1.53
CA GLY A 124 -9.57 12.30 2.17
C GLY A 124 -11.00 12.35 2.69
N ILE A 125 -11.16 12.78 3.93
CA ILE A 125 -12.46 12.90 4.60
C ILE A 125 -12.68 14.38 4.94
N GLN A 126 -13.71 14.99 4.39
CA GLN A 126 -14.09 16.39 4.64
C GLN A 126 -15.45 16.45 5.32
N GLY A 127 -15.65 17.44 6.20
CA GLY A 127 -16.90 17.63 6.94
C GLY A 127 -17.05 16.75 8.18
N PHE A 128 -16.01 16.02 8.55
CA PHE A 128 -15.93 15.31 9.83
C PHE A 128 -14.69 15.81 10.58
N GLU A 129 -14.86 16.35 11.75
CA GLU A 129 -13.81 16.94 12.58
C GLU A 129 -13.91 16.40 14.00
N LEU A 130 -12.77 16.14 14.62
CA LEU A 130 -12.65 15.76 16.01
C LEU A 130 -11.66 16.70 16.74
N PRO A 131 -11.81 16.89 18.06
CA PRO A 131 -10.81 17.62 18.85
C PRO A 131 -9.43 16.94 18.78
N ASP A 132 -8.35 17.72 18.91
CA ASP A 132 -6.99 17.20 19.02
C ASP A 132 -6.89 16.16 20.14
N GLY A 133 -6.18 15.07 19.85
CA GLY A 133 -5.99 13.95 20.78
C GLY A 133 -7.18 12.99 20.89
N VAL A 134 -8.27 13.23 20.17
CA VAL A 134 -9.37 12.27 20.02
C VAL A 134 -9.10 11.45 18.76
N TYR A 135 -9.06 10.12 18.91
CA TYR A 135 -8.76 9.20 17.82
C TYR A 135 -9.99 8.97 16.95
N PRO A 136 -9.90 9.23 15.65
CA PRO A 136 -10.98 8.95 14.71
C PRO A 136 -11.17 7.45 14.50
N TYR A 137 -12.40 7.08 14.19
CA TYR A 137 -12.81 5.73 13.81
C TYR A 137 -13.64 5.77 12.53
N ALA A 138 -13.43 4.78 11.66
CA ALA A 138 -14.27 4.54 10.49
C ALA A 138 -14.82 3.12 10.56
N GLU A 139 -16.13 2.98 10.45
CA GLU A 139 -16.77 1.69 10.31
C GLU A 139 -16.77 1.28 8.84
N ILE A 140 -15.92 0.30 8.51
CA ILE A 140 -15.74 -0.19 7.14
C ILE A 140 -16.49 -1.52 7.00
N GLY A 141 -17.42 -1.55 6.07
CA GLY A 141 -18.16 -2.74 5.71
C GLY A 141 -17.33 -3.75 4.91
N GLN A 142 -17.98 -4.74 4.38
CA GLN A 142 -17.32 -5.74 3.55
C GLN A 142 -16.79 -5.11 2.28
N THR A 143 -15.48 -5.29 2.03
CA THR A 143 -14.83 -4.90 0.80
C THR A 143 -14.94 -6.02 -0.24
N THR A 144 -15.24 -5.67 -1.48
CA THR A 144 -15.31 -6.62 -2.60
C THR A 144 -14.47 -6.16 -3.79
N PHE A 145 -14.19 -7.06 -4.72
CA PHE A 145 -13.49 -6.75 -5.97
C PHE A 145 -14.36 -7.09 -7.17
N ASP A 146 -14.72 -6.11 -8.00
CA ASP A 146 -15.66 -6.26 -9.12
C ASP A 146 -16.95 -6.98 -8.74
N GLY A 147 -17.46 -6.74 -7.49
CA GLY A 147 -18.64 -7.38 -6.94
C GLY A 147 -18.48 -8.86 -6.53
N GLY A 148 -17.24 -9.38 -6.55
CA GLY A 148 -16.89 -10.72 -6.04
C GLY A 148 -16.31 -10.69 -4.62
N GLU A 149 -16.23 -11.85 -3.96
CA GLU A 149 -15.60 -11.94 -2.65
C GLU A 149 -14.09 -11.64 -2.73
N PHE A 150 -13.59 -10.98 -1.69
CA PHE A 150 -12.15 -10.75 -1.54
C PHE A 150 -11.49 -11.98 -0.90
N HIS A 151 -10.59 -12.60 -1.64
CA HIS A 151 -9.72 -13.64 -1.13
C HIS A 151 -8.33 -13.04 -0.86
N GLY A 152 -8.20 -12.27 0.23
CA GLY A 152 -6.95 -11.60 0.59
C GLY A 152 -6.60 -11.76 2.07
N TYR A 153 -5.35 -11.51 2.42
CA TYR A 153 -4.82 -11.63 3.78
C TYR A 153 -5.05 -10.37 4.63
N GLY A 154 -6.24 -9.79 4.54
CA GLY A 154 -6.62 -8.75 5.47
C GLY A 154 -6.46 -7.33 4.93
N MET A 155 -7.24 -6.48 5.54
CA MET A 155 -7.21 -5.04 5.43
C MET A 155 -6.78 -4.47 6.78
N ASN A 156 -5.85 -3.54 6.74
CA ASN A 156 -5.59 -2.64 7.87
C ASN A 156 -6.00 -1.23 7.47
N HIS A 157 -6.47 -0.44 8.42
CA HIS A 157 -6.79 0.96 8.19
C HIS A 157 -6.29 1.82 9.35
N GLU A 158 -5.80 3.01 9.01
CA GLU A 158 -5.21 3.92 9.98
C GLU A 158 -5.44 5.37 9.55
N PHE A 159 -5.85 6.20 10.51
CA PHE A 159 -5.91 7.63 10.31
C PHE A 159 -4.54 8.26 10.51
N TYR A 160 -4.16 9.17 9.62
CA TYR A 160 -2.94 9.93 9.76
C TYR A 160 -3.04 10.87 10.96
N ASP A 161 -2.14 10.71 11.91
CA ASP A 161 -2.14 11.40 13.20
C ASP A 161 -1.37 12.72 13.20
N GLY A 162 -0.84 13.13 12.03
CA GLY A 162 -0.05 14.36 11.89
C GLY A 162 1.36 14.28 12.46
N ILE A 163 1.80 13.12 12.95
CA ILE A 163 3.10 12.95 13.59
C ILE A 163 4.17 12.57 12.56
N LEU A 164 5.26 13.31 12.55
CA LEU A 164 6.43 13.09 11.73
C LEU A 164 7.59 12.59 12.60
N VAL A 165 8.31 11.61 12.10
CA VAL A 165 9.58 11.17 12.70
C VAL A 165 10.72 11.96 12.07
N LYS A 166 11.48 12.71 12.87
CA LYS A 166 12.64 13.49 12.42
C LYS A 166 13.87 12.59 12.23
N ASP A 167 14.88 13.10 11.55
CA ASP A 167 16.14 12.38 11.29
C ASP A 167 16.88 11.94 12.58
N ASP A 168 16.66 12.67 13.67
CA ASP A 168 17.22 12.33 14.99
C ASP A 168 16.38 11.31 15.78
N GLY A 169 15.30 10.81 15.17
CA GLY A 169 14.39 9.86 15.80
C GLY A 169 13.35 10.49 16.73
N THR A 170 13.32 11.83 16.87
CA THR A 170 12.30 12.53 17.65
C THR A 170 11.00 12.71 16.86
N TYR A 171 9.90 12.95 17.56
CA TYR A 171 8.57 13.13 17.00
C TYR A 171 8.15 14.59 17.01
N ALA A 172 7.53 15.05 15.92
CA ALA A 172 6.94 16.38 15.82
C ALA A 172 5.78 16.42 14.85
N TYR A 173 4.86 17.37 15.02
CA TYR A 173 3.92 17.75 13.96
C TYR A 173 4.61 18.60 12.87
N GLU A 174 3.92 18.88 11.74
CA GLU A 174 4.47 19.72 10.66
C GLU A 174 4.92 21.11 11.13
N ASP A 175 4.26 21.68 12.14
CA ASP A 175 4.62 22.99 12.74
C ASP A 175 5.85 22.93 13.66
N GLY A 176 6.46 21.75 13.81
CA GLY A 176 7.63 21.52 14.67
C GLY A 176 7.33 21.33 16.14
N VAL A 177 6.07 21.41 16.57
CA VAL A 177 5.66 21.16 17.96
C VAL A 177 5.76 19.67 18.25
N SER A 178 6.36 19.30 19.38
CA SER A 178 6.41 17.90 19.83
C SER A 178 5.03 17.44 20.28
N PRO A 179 4.61 16.22 19.88
CA PRO A 179 3.33 15.69 20.33
C PRO A 179 3.34 15.44 21.84
N GLU A 180 2.19 15.65 22.45
CA GLU A 180 1.98 15.35 23.88
C GLU A 180 1.93 13.84 24.07
N GLU A 181 2.67 13.32 25.05
CA GLU A 181 2.58 11.91 25.43
C GLU A 181 1.31 11.67 26.26
N GLY A 182 0.61 10.60 25.91
CA GLY A 182 -0.44 10.00 26.70
C GLY A 182 -0.02 8.62 27.19
N HIS A 183 -0.68 8.15 28.22
CA HIS A 183 -0.50 6.79 28.73
C HIS A 183 -1.84 6.23 29.21
N TYR A 184 -1.99 4.93 29.09
CA TYR A 184 -3.08 4.19 29.72
C TYR A 184 -2.53 2.88 30.29
N THR A 185 -3.21 2.37 31.31
CA THR A 185 -2.87 1.07 31.89
C THR A 185 -3.79 0.02 31.29
N ASP A 186 -3.20 -0.94 30.59
CA ASP A 186 -3.90 -2.15 30.16
C ASP A 186 -3.82 -3.18 31.29
N SER A 187 -4.89 -3.96 31.49
CA SER A 187 -4.92 -4.99 32.53
C SER A 187 -3.83 -6.05 32.38
N ASP A 188 -3.31 -6.23 31.15
CA ASP A 188 -2.33 -7.26 30.80
C ASP A 188 -0.93 -6.70 30.51
N VAL A 189 -0.77 -5.36 30.49
CA VAL A 189 0.49 -4.67 30.21
C VAL A 189 0.67 -3.55 31.23
N GLU A 190 1.88 -3.38 31.76
CA GLU A 190 2.13 -2.43 32.88
C GLU A 190 1.76 -0.98 32.54
N GLU A 191 2.12 -0.49 31.37
CA GLU A 191 1.78 0.87 30.91
C GLU A 191 2.01 0.97 29.39
N VAL A 192 1.04 1.52 28.67
CA VAL A 192 1.17 1.78 27.21
C VAL A 192 1.29 3.27 26.99
N HIS A 193 2.39 3.69 26.37
CA HIS A 193 2.64 5.07 25.97
C HIS A 193 2.21 5.27 24.53
N PHE A 194 1.61 6.42 24.25
CA PHE A 194 1.24 6.82 22.90
C PHE A 194 1.40 8.33 22.76
N TYR A 195 1.42 8.84 21.53
CA TYR A 195 1.41 10.27 21.27
C TYR A 195 0.02 10.71 20.84
N LYS A 196 -0.45 11.85 21.38
CA LYS A 196 -1.73 12.44 20.97
C LYS A 196 -1.62 12.94 19.54
N GLY A 197 -2.46 12.41 18.63
CA GLY A 197 -2.49 12.79 17.23
C GLY A 197 -3.25 14.10 17.00
N ARG A 198 -2.91 14.79 15.91
CA ARG A 198 -3.69 15.86 15.29
C ARG A 198 -4.20 15.37 13.95
N PHE A 199 -5.40 14.83 13.95
CA PHE A 199 -5.95 14.14 12.79
C PHE A 199 -6.53 15.10 11.75
N ASN A 200 -6.91 16.32 12.14
CA ASN A 200 -7.36 17.35 11.20
C ASN A 200 -6.15 18.00 10.52
N LEU A 201 -6.10 17.90 9.20
CA LEU A 201 -5.11 18.61 8.38
C LEU A 201 -5.40 20.13 8.37
N PRO A 202 -4.45 20.98 7.93
CA PRO A 202 -4.64 22.43 7.87
C PRO A 202 -5.83 22.90 7.01
N ASP A 203 -6.30 22.08 6.06
CA ASP A 203 -7.48 22.34 5.23
C ASP A 203 -8.80 21.84 5.86
N GLY A 204 -8.74 21.32 7.10
CA GLY A 204 -9.89 20.76 7.83
C GLY A 204 -10.28 19.34 7.38
N SER A 205 -9.51 18.70 6.50
CA SER A 205 -9.74 17.30 6.14
C SER A 205 -8.99 16.35 7.06
N MET A 206 -9.37 15.07 7.06
CA MET A 206 -8.58 13.96 7.62
C MET A 206 -8.11 13.04 6.50
N GLU A 207 -7.04 12.31 6.73
CA GLU A 207 -6.60 11.22 5.85
C GLU A 207 -6.75 9.87 6.54
N LEU A 208 -7.38 8.93 5.82
CA LEU A 208 -7.51 7.52 6.20
C LEU A 208 -6.76 6.67 5.18
N THR A 209 -5.74 5.96 5.62
CA THR A 209 -4.99 5.02 4.78
C THR A 209 -5.53 3.61 4.97
N LEU A 210 -5.92 2.98 3.86
CA LEU A 210 -6.28 1.57 3.80
C LEU A 210 -5.10 0.80 3.22
N THR A 211 -4.69 -0.27 3.86
CA THR A 211 -3.64 -1.16 3.37
C THR A 211 -4.23 -2.54 3.14
N TYR A 212 -4.22 -2.98 1.88
CA TYR A 212 -4.62 -4.32 1.47
C TYR A 212 -3.39 -5.16 1.15
N ARG A 213 -3.43 -6.43 1.53
CA ARG A 213 -2.46 -7.44 1.11
C ARG A 213 -3.16 -8.44 0.20
N PHE A 214 -2.58 -8.69 -0.96
CA PHE A 214 -3.13 -9.60 -1.94
C PHE A 214 -2.66 -11.04 -1.65
N ALA A 215 -3.58 -12.00 -1.73
CA ALA A 215 -3.24 -13.42 -1.65
C ALA A 215 -2.61 -13.91 -2.95
N GLU A 216 -3.10 -13.37 -4.07
CA GLU A 216 -2.61 -13.66 -5.41
C GLU A 216 -1.59 -12.61 -5.80
N THR A 217 -0.36 -13.03 -6.03
CA THR A 217 0.80 -12.17 -6.29
C THR A 217 1.19 -12.13 -7.76
N ASP A 218 0.33 -12.67 -8.62
CA ASP A 218 0.50 -12.73 -10.07
C ASP A 218 0.04 -11.44 -10.79
N GLY A 219 -0.42 -10.45 -10.02
CA GLY A 219 -0.96 -9.19 -10.53
C GLY A 219 -2.40 -9.28 -11.02
N SER A 220 -3.10 -10.38 -10.78
CA SER A 220 -4.52 -10.56 -11.14
C SER A 220 -5.43 -9.50 -10.52
N MET A 221 -4.99 -8.85 -9.43
CA MET A 221 -5.70 -7.76 -8.77
C MET A 221 -5.58 -6.43 -9.53
N LEU A 222 -4.53 -6.24 -10.33
CA LEU A 222 -4.35 -5.01 -11.09
C LEU A 222 -5.40 -4.89 -12.21
N GLY A 223 -5.94 -3.68 -12.35
CA GLY A 223 -6.99 -3.37 -13.34
C GLY A 223 -8.40 -3.77 -12.90
N ARG A 224 -8.57 -4.34 -11.70
CA ARG A 224 -9.87 -4.56 -11.07
C ARG A 224 -10.32 -3.31 -10.31
N ASN A 225 -11.60 -3.26 -9.94
CA ASN A 225 -12.11 -2.25 -9.03
C ASN A 225 -12.27 -2.83 -7.62
N LEU A 226 -11.78 -2.09 -6.65
CA LEU A 226 -12.07 -2.31 -5.23
C LEU A 226 -13.36 -1.57 -4.90
N GLU A 227 -14.38 -2.30 -4.45
CA GLU A 227 -15.64 -1.74 -3.96
C GLU A 227 -15.54 -1.59 -2.44
N LEU A 228 -15.46 -0.36 -1.98
CA LEU A 228 -15.34 0.00 -0.57
C LEU A 228 -16.65 0.60 -0.08
N HIS A 229 -17.12 0.12 1.07
CA HIS A 229 -18.32 0.59 1.72
C HIS A 229 -18.00 1.06 3.14
N ILE A 230 -18.21 2.35 3.44
CA ILE A 230 -18.05 2.93 4.78
C ILE A 230 -19.44 3.23 5.32
N THR A 231 -19.73 2.76 6.53
CA THR A 231 -21.06 2.87 7.15
C THR A 231 -21.11 3.87 8.30
N GLY A 232 -19.98 4.34 8.78
CA GLY A 232 -19.95 5.28 9.89
C GLY A 232 -18.60 5.93 10.12
N PHE A 233 -18.65 7.10 10.73
CA PHE A 233 -17.51 7.80 11.29
C PHE A 233 -17.74 8.10 12.76
N GLY A 234 -16.69 8.03 13.55
CA GLY A 234 -16.78 8.20 15.00
C GLY A 234 -15.43 8.41 15.64
N GLN A 235 -15.38 8.06 16.90
CA GLN A 235 -14.18 8.14 17.72
C GLN A 235 -13.89 6.81 18.39
N THR A 236 -12.63 6.62 18.74
CA THR A 236 -12.18 5.48 19.54
C THR A 236 -11.23 5.95 20.63
N THR A 237 -11.00 5.13 21.63
CA THR A 237 -9.95 5.37 22.61
C THR A 237 -8.67 4.66 22.20
N PRO A 238 -7.48 5.21 22.48
CA PRO A 238 -6.20 4.57 22.18
C PRO A 238 -5.93 3.39 23.13
N ARG A 239 -6.94 2.56 23.40
CA ARG A 239 -6.78 1.33 24.17
C ARG A 239 -6.36 0.21 23.24
N GLY A 240 -5.14 -0.26 23.41
CA GLY A 240 -4.60 -1.38 22.66
C GLY A 240 -5.57 -2.57 22.67
N ARG A 241 -5.91 -3.07 21.51
CA ARG A 241 -6.64 -4.32 21.20
C ARG A 241 -8.13 -4.42 21.52
N ALA A 242 -8.73 -3.55 22.31
CA ALA A 242 -10.17 -3.62 22.55
C ALA A 242 -10.90 -2.72 21.55
N TRP A 243 -11.31 -3.29 20.43
CA TRP A 243 -12.22 -2.69 19.44
C TRP A 243 -13.63 -2.42 20.03
N GLU A 244 -13.80 -2.63 21.31
CA GLU A 244 -15.08 -2.62 22.01
C GLU A 244 -15.56 -1.20 22.40
N ASP A 245 -14.69 -0.19 22.30
CA ASP A 245 -15.00 1.19 22.71
C ASP A 245 -15.16 2.15 21.51
N ASN A 246 -15.55 1.64 20.34
CA ASN A 246 -15.80 2.49 19.18
C ASN A 246 -17.17 3.14 19.28
N ASP A 247 -17.20 4.47 19.19
CA ASP A 247 -18.42 5.27 19.23
C ASP A 247 -18.70 5.88 17.85
N VAL A 248 -19.69 5.35 17.15
CA VAL A 248 -20.12 5.87 15.85
C VAL A 248 -20.95 7.13 16.07
N LEU A 249 -20.41 8.27 15.70
CA LEU A 249 -21.05 9.59 15.87
C LEU A 249 -21.94 9.93 14.66
N VAL A 250 -21.57 9.50 13.48
CA VAL A 250 -22.32 9.74 12.22
C VAL A 250 -22.43 8.44 11.45
N SER A 251 -23.65 7.94 11.30
CA SER A 251 -23.94 6.79 10.42
C SER A 251 -24.39 7.28 9.05
N GLY A 252 -23.95 6.60 7.98
CA GLY A 252 -24.29 6.95 6.61
C GLY A 252 -23.84 5.89 5.63
N ASN A 253 -23.77 6.25 4.34
CA ASN A 253 -23.33 5.37 3.27
C ASN A 253 -22.36 6.11 2.35
N TRP A 254 -21.11 5.65 2.33
CA TRP A 254 -20.06 6.12 1.41
C TRP A 254 -19.54 4.94 0.61
N ASP A 255 -20.10 4.81 -0.60
CA ASP A 255 -19.72 3.75 -1.56
C ASP A 255 -18.68 4.28 -2.53
N LEU A 256 -17.53 3.65 -2.60
CA LEU A 256 -16.44 4.01 -3.49
C LEU A 256 -16.09 2.81 -4.37
N SER A 257 -15.82 3.07 -5.66
CA SER A 257 -15.30 2.09 -6.62
C SER A 257 -13.93 2.56 -7.09
N ILE A 258 -12.88 1.91 -6.60
CA ILE A 258 -11.51 2.38 -6.69
C ILE A 258 -10.75 1.49 -7.67
N PRO A 259 -10.33 2.00 -8.85
CA PRO A 259 -9.56 1.21 -9.79
C PRO A 259 -8.16 0.93 -9.25
N LEU A 260 -7.77 -0.34 -9.21
CA LEU A 260 -6.46 -0.78 -8.76
C LEU A 260 -5.44 -0.62 -9.89
N HIS A 261 -5.04 0.63 -10.15
CA HIS A 261 -3.96 0.95 -11.06
C HIS A 261 -2.63 0.94 -10.32
N GLY A 262 -1.69 0.13 -10.77
CA GLY A 262 -0.41 -0.06 -10.11
C GLY A 262 0.65 -0.59 -11.07
N THR A 263 1.78 -0.99 -10.51
CA THR A 263 2.90 -1.56 -11.27
C THR A 263 3.05 -3.06 -11.05
N MET A 264 3.43 -3.76 -12.12
CA MET A 264 3.88 -5.16 -12.09
C MET A 264 5.41 -5.27 -12.04
N GLU A 265 6.10 -4.15 -11.89
CA GLU A 265 7.55 -4.17 -11.86
C GLU A 265 8.03 -5.01 -10.67
N THR A 266 8.71 -6.10 -10.97
CA THR A 266 9.13 -7.10 -10.00
C THR A 266 10.42 -7.76 -10.48
N ILE A 267 11.35 -7.99 -9.57
CA ILE A 267 12.46 -8.90 -9.81
C ILE A 267 12.19 -10.21 -9.09
N THR A 268 12.26 -11.33 -9.82
CA THR A 268 12.16 -12.66 -9.23
C THR A 268 13.49 -13.38 -9.38
N LYS A 269 14.01 -13.90 -8.30
CA LYS A 269 15.28 -14.63 -8.20
C LYS A 269 15.08 -15.98 -7.53
N THR A 270 15.92 -16.93 -7.88
CA THR A 270 15.94 -18.28 -7.31
C THR A 270 17.30 -18.56 -6.65
N PRO A 271 17.57 -17.95 -5.48
CA PRO A 271 18.89 -18.05 -4.85
C PRO A 271 19.26 -19.47 -4.45
N ASN A 272 18.28 -20.35 -4.20
CA ASN A 272 18.49 -21.72 -3.70
C ASN A 272 19.48 -21.76 -2.53
N TYR A 273 19.34 -20.82 -1.61
CA TYR A 273 20.23 -20.62 -0.49
C TYR A 273 19.78 -21.47 0.69
N SER A 274 20.61 -22.46 1.09
CA SER A 274 20.34 -23.23 2.30
C SER A 274 20.65 -22.40 3.53
N LEU A 275 19.66 -22.29 4.41
CA LEU A 275 19.81 -21.57 5.68
C LEU A 275 20.80 -22.30 6.60
N PRO A 276 21.38 -21.62 7.60
CA PRO A 276 22.32 -22.24 8.54
C PRO A 276 21.74 -23.42 9.32
N SER A 277 20.42 -23.53 9.44
CA SER A 277 19.76 -24.71 10.03
C SER A 277 19.96 -25.98 9.21
N GLY A 278 20.21 -25.87 7.90
CA GLY A 278 20.52 -26.97 6.99
C GLY A 278 19.30 -27.72 6.43
N ASP A 279 18.10 -27.45 6.89
CA ASP A 279 16.86 -28.15 6.52
C ASP A 279 15.79 -27.23 5.92
N ILE A 280 16.11 -25.96 5.77
CA ILE A 280 15.28 -24.94 5.13
C ILE A 280 16.12 -24.21 4.09
N SER A 281 15.56 -23.99 2.90
CA SER A 281 16.23 -23.27 1.82
C SER A 281 15.35 -22.17 1.27
N LEU A 282 15.87 -20.93 1.13
CA LEU A 282 15.24 -19.88 0.37
C LEU A 282 15.31 -20.22 -1.12
N VAL A 283 14.17 -20.53 -1.74
CA VAL A 283 14.12 -20.99 -3.13
C VAL A 283 13.67 -19.91 -4.09
N THR A 284 12.78 -19.03 -3.65
CA THR A 284 12.30 -17.91 -4.47
C THR A 284 12.32 -16.61 -3.66
N ALA A 285 12.71 -15.54 -4.31
CA ALA A 285 12.58 -14.17 -3.81
C ALA A 285 12.00 -13.30 -4.92
N SER A 286 10.81 -12.75 -4.67
CA SER A 286 10.13 -11.84 -5.58
C SER A 286 10.00 -10.49 -4.89
N ILE A 287 10.56 -9.43 -5.47
CA ILE A 287 10.69 -8.11 -4.86
C ILE A 287 10.08 -7.09 -5.80
N GLY A 288 9.10 -6.37 -5.32
CA GLY A 288 8.51 -5.19 -5.95
C GLY A 288 9.04 -3.89 -5.33
N PRO A 289 8.61 -2.73 -5.83
CA PRO A 289 9.08 -1.44 -5.34
C PRO A 289 8.73 -1.14 -3.89
N MET A 290 7.64 -1.70 -3.35
CA MET A 290 7.22 -1.45 -1.97
C MET A 290 6.88 -2.70 -1.16
N SER A 291 6.86 -3.88 -1.79
CA SER A 291 6.57 -5.14 -1.11
C SER A 291 7.20 -6.33 -1.82
N GLY A 292 7.09 -7.52 -1.26
CA GLY A 292 7.59 -8.73 -1.90
C GLY A 292 7.20 -10.01 -1.19
N GLY A 293 7.57 -11.13 -1.80
CA GLY A 293 7.32 -12.48 -1.31
C GLY A 293 8.57 -13.37 -1.36
N LEU A 294 8.68 -14.25 -0.40
CA LEU A 294 9.78 -15.20 -0.25
C LEU A 294 9.23 -16.59 -0.03
N ASP A 295 9.81 -17.59 -0.70
CA ASP A 295 9.46 -19.00 -0.52
C ASP A 295 10.62 -19.76 0.11
N PHE A 296 10.34 -20.37 1.27
CA PHE A 296 11.27 -21.20 2.00
C PHE A 296 10.82 -22.66 1.93
N ARG A 297 11.56 -23.48 1.18
CA ARG A 297 11.29 -24.90 1.04
C ARG A 297 11.88 -25.67 2.19
N LEU A 298 11.12 -26.66 2.71
CA LEU A 298 11.58 -27.61 3.70
C LEU A 298 12.15 -28.87 3.04
N ASP A 299 13.20 -29.44 3.60
CA ASP A 299 13.74 -30.75 3.16
C ASP A 299 12.78 -31.89 3.49
N CYS A 300 12.03 -31.77 4.60
CA CYS A 300 11.01 -32.72 5.02
C CYS A 300 9.62 -32.07 5.02
N PRO A 301 8.68 -32.58 4.23
CA PRO A 301 7.32 -32.05 4.21
C PRO A 301 6.61 -32.18 5.56
N LEU A 302 5.95 -31.11 5.99
CA LEU A 302 4.97 -31.16 7.07
C LEU A 302 3.66 -31.74 6.50
N LYS A 303 3.00 -32.63 7.23
CA LYS A 303 1.74 -33.24 6.80
C LYS A 303 0.64 -32.94 7.80
N GLY A 304 -0.54 -32.59 7.26
CA GLY A 304 -1.77 -32.43 8.05
C GLY A 304 -1.66 -31.32 9.08
N VAL A 305 -1.23 -30.13 8.66
CA VAL A 305 -1.01 -28.94 9.52
C VAL A 305 -2.21 -28.55 10.39
N ASP A 306 -3.42 -29.02 10.04
CA ASP A 306 -4.66 -28.70 10.75
C ASP A 306 -4.92 -29.56 12.00
N THR A 307 -4.04 -30.53 12.33
CA THR A 307 -4.19 -31.32 13.54
C THR A 307 -3.39 -30.73 14.70
N PRO A 308 -3.86 -30.78 15.96
CA PRO A 308 -3.14 -30.22 17.11
C PRO A 308 -1.71 -30.75 17.29
N GLU A 309 -1.47 -31.99 16.89
CA GLU A 309 -0.14 -32.63 16.99
C GLU A 309 0.82 -32.08 15.92
N ASN A 310 0.30 -31.76 14.72
CA ASN A 310 1.10 -31.22 13.63
C ASN A 310 1.22 -29.69 13.72
N LEU A 311 0.29 -29.01 14.39
CA LEU A 311 0.37 -27.57 14.65
C LEU A 311 1.66 -27.24 15.42
N ALA A 312 1.96 -27.99 16.48
CA ALA A 312 3.21 -27.78 17.24
C ALA A 312 4.48 -27.99 16.38
N ALA A 313 4.45 -28.97 15.47
CA ALA A 313 5.57 -29.19 14.55
C ALA A 313 5.68 -28.05 13.51
N THR A 314 4.55 -27.52 13.05
CA THR A 314 4.51 -26.38 12.15
C THR A 314 5.05 -25.13 12.83
N GLU A 315 4.61 -24.84 14.05
CA GLU A 315 5.09 -23.71 14.86
C GLU A 315 6.60 -23.83 15.17
N GLU A 316 7.10 -25.02 15.46
CA GLU A 316 8.53 -25.26 15.64
C GLU A 316 9.32 -24.94 14.37
N MET A 317 8.86 -25.43 13.20
CA MET A 317 9.53 -25.17 11.93
C MET A 317 9.39 -23.71 11.51
N GLU A 318 8.24 -23.09 11.73
CA GLU A 318 8.02 -21.66 11.51
C GLU A 318 9.01 -20.80 12.32
N SER A 319 9.26 -21.17 13.58
CA SER A 319 10.21 -20.46 14.45
C SER A 319 11.64 -20.48 13.91
N ARG A 320 11.97 -21.42 13.03
CA ARG A 320 13.30 -21.60 12.41
C ARG A 320 13.45 -20.86 11.08
N VAL A 321 12.33 -20.42 10.47
CA VAL A 321 12.37 -19.53 9.30
C VAL A 321 12.82 -18.15 9.77
N PRO A 322 13.93 -17.59 9.23
CA PRO A 322 14.41 -16.28 9.69
C PRO A 322 13.44 -15.17 9.29
N ARG A 323 13.44 -14.08 10.04
CA ARG A 323 12.71 -12.87 9.66
C ARG A 323 13.52 -12.07 8.65
N ILE A 324 12.88 -11.60 7.59
CA ILE A 324 13.50 -10.59 6.77
C ILE A 324 13.59 -9.28 7.55
N ALA A 325 14.75 -8.62 7.47
CA ALA A 325 15.02 -7.37 8.16
C ALA A 325 15.19 -6.20 7.20
N ALA A 326 15.81 -6.46 6.03
CA ALA A 326 16.05 -5.43 5.04
C ALA A 326 16.25 -6.03 3.63
N VAL A 327 16.05 -5.16 2.64
CA VAL A 327 16.55 -5.34 1.27
C VAL A 327 17.82 -4.51 1.12
N ARG A 328 18.94 -5.15 0.75
CA ARG A 328 20.22 -4.48 0.56
C ARG A 328 20.41 -4.02 -0.87
N LEU A 329 20.83 -2.77 -1.04
CA LEU A 329 21.18 -2.19 -2.32
C LEU A 329 22.67 -2.45 -2.68
N LYS A 330 23.03 -2.20 -3.95
CA LYS A 330 24.40 -2.37 -4.47
C LYS A 330 25.44 -1.47 -3.81
N ASP A 331 25.02 -0.32 -3.31
CA ASP A 331 25.87 0.62 -2.56
C ASP A 331 26.08 0.19 -1.09
N GLY A 332 25.45 -0.88 -0.66
CA GLY A 332 25.51 -1.40 0.71
C GLY A 332 24.43 -0.85 1.65
N THR A 333 23.56 0.04 1.17
CA THR A 333 22.42 0.58 1.95
C THR A 333 21.40 -0.53 2.22
N ASP A 334 20.96 -0.66 3.45
CA ASP A 334 19.90 -1.55 3.88
C ASP A 334 18.59 -0.78 4.00
N ILE A 335 17.61 -1.14 3.17
CA ILE A 335 16.25 -0.61 3.24
C ILE A 335 15.44 -1.53 4.17
N PRO A 336 15.01 -1.04 5.34
CA PRO A 336 14.32 -1.88 6.30
C PRO A 336 12.95 -2.33 5.77
N VAL A 337 12.52 -3.51 6.18
CA VAL A 337 11.20 -4.04 5.87
C VAL A 337 10.38 -4.22 7.13
N TRP A 338 9.09 -4.01 6.99
CA TRP A 338 8.11 -4.21 8.05
C TRP A 338 7.16 -5.31 7.65
N ASP A 339 6.60 -5.92 8.66
CA ASP A 339 5.46 -6.78 8.57
C ASP A 339 5.67 -8.01 7.69
N THR A 340 5.81 -9.12 8.33
CA THR A 340 6.01 -10.39 7.69
C THR A 340 4.88 -11.33 8.07
N ASP A 341 3.98 -11.60 7.13
CA ASP A 341 3.10 -12.76 7.26
C ASP A 341 3.90 -13.98 6.82
N LEU A 342 3.80 -15.03 7.60
CA LEU A 342 4.42 -16.30 7.29
C LEU A 342 3.34 -17.39 7.35
N GLY A 343 3.16 -18.13 6.26
CA GLY A 343 2.19 -19.21 6.17
C GLY A 343 2.77 -20.41 5.45
N TYR A 344 2.43 -21.62 5.90
CA TYR A 344 2.85 -22.85 5.25
C TYR A 344 1.86 -23.26 4.16
N ARG A 345 2.39 -23.61 2.98
CA ARG A 345 1.65 -24.15 1.84
C ARG A 345 1.99 -25.61 1.69
N GLU A 346 1.08 -26.51 2.11
CA GLU A 346 1.31 -27.96 2.16
C GLU A 346 1.60 -28.56 0.77
N GLU A 347 0.85 -28.11 -0.26
CA GLU A 347 1.02 -28.61 -1.63
C GLU A 347 2.41 -28.32 -2.21
N GLU A 348 3.03 -27.20 -1.83
CA GLU A 348 4.33 -26.75 -2.29
C GLU A 348 5.48 -27.17 -1.35
N ASN A 349 5.16 -27.67 -0.18
CA ASN A 349 6.11 -27.93 0.92
C ASN A 349 6.97 -26.71 1.23
N CYS A 350 6.32 -25.55 1.40
CA CYS A 350 6.99 -24.27 1.42
C CYS A 350 6.34 -23.33 2.43
N PHE A 351 7.16 -22.63 3.22
CA PHE A 351 6.70 -21.42 3.91
C PHE A 351 6.75 -20.25 2.95
N HIS A 352 5.63 -19.56 2.81
CA HIS A 352 5.52 -18.31 2.08
C HIS A 352 5.52 -17.13 3.05
N MET A 353 6.42 -16.19 2.85
CA MET A 353 6.57 -14.96 3.63
C MET A 353 6.31 -13.74 2.76
N ASN A 354 5.37 -12.90 3.16
CA ASN A 354 5.18 -11.58 2.55
C ASN A 354 5.83 -10.51 3.41
N PHE A 355 6.39 -9.49 2.78
CA PHE A 355 6.99 -8.35 3.45
C PHE A 355 6.63 -7.03 2.76
N ARG A 356 6.71 -5.94 3.51
CA ARG A 356 6.54 -4.58 3.01
C ARG A 356 7.76 -3.73 3.34
N ILE A 357 8.16 -2.91 2.40
CA ILE A 357 9.24 -1.96 2.56
C ILE A 357 8.75 -0.79 3.39
N SER A 358 9.53 -0.40 4.40
CA SER A 358 9.10 0.57 5.41
C SER A 358 9.38 2.02 5.03
N GLU A 359 10.48 2.27 4.33
CA GLU A 359 10.96 3.60 4.02
C GLU A 359 11.49 3.63 2.59
N ASN A 360 11.06 4.63 1.82
CA ASN A 360 11.38 4.79 0.41
C ASN A 360 10.88 3.65 -0.50
N PHE A 361 10.83 3.93 -1.78
CA PHE A 361 10.60 2.88 -2.79
C PHE A 361 11.95 2.35 -3.25
N ILE A 362 11.99 1.04 -3.55
CA ILE A 362 13.21 0.42 -4.03
C ILE A 362 13.34 0.60 -5.54
N ASP A 363 14.46 1.14 -5.98
CA ASP A 363 14.93 0.95 -7.36
C ASP A 363 15.38 -0.52 -7.49
N LEU A 364 14.56 -1.33 -8.15
CA LEU A 364 14.77 -2.76 -8.28
C LEU A 364 16.10 -3.07 -8.98
N SER A 365 16.62 -2.17 -9.82
CA SER A 365 17.92 -2.30 -10.47
C SER A 365 19.09 -2.24 -9.49
N GLN A 366 18.89 -1.69 -8.29
CA GLN A 366 19.90 -1.52 -7.25
C GLN A 366 19.88 -2.64 -6.20
N VAL A 367 18.91 -3.54 -6.24
CA VAL A 367 18.84 -4.64 -5.26
C VAL A 367 20.02 -5.60 -5.48
N SER A 368 20.68 -6.00 -4.38
CA SER A 368 21.83 -6.93 -4.39
C SER A 368 21.68 -8.12 -3.45
N ALA A 369 21.00 -7.96 -2.31
CA ALA A 369 20.85 -9.03 -1.34
C ALA A 369 19.61 -8.83 -0.47
N LEU A 370 19.21 -9.90 0.22
CA LEU A 370 18.26 -9.87 1.33
C LEU A 370 19.00 -10.05 2.65
N VAL A 371 18.57 -9.32 3.66
CA VAL A 371 19.13 -9.38 5.02
C VAL A 371 18.10 -9.99 5.94
N PHE A 372 18.48 -11.08 6.63
CA PHE A 372 17.62 -11.78 7.56
C PHE A 372 18.19 -11.75 8.97
N HIS A 373 17.30 -11.81 9.96
CA HIS A 373 17.65 -12.06 11.34
C HIS A 373 17.19 -13.47 11.77
N ASP A 374 18.07 -14.20 12.43
CA ASP A 374 17.71 -15.46 13.05
C ASP A 374 16.73 -15.21 14.20
N ARG A 375 15.51 -15.76 14.08
CA ARG A 375 14.46 -15.57 15.11
C ARG A 375 14.89 -16.08 16.49
N MET A 376 15.72 -17.12 16.52
CA MET A 376 16.16 -17.80 17.74
C MET A 376 17.37 -17.12 18.41
N LYS A 377 18.13 -16.33 17.65
CA LYS A 377 19.42 -15.77 18.11
C LYS A 377 19.49 -14.26 18.04
N TRP A 378 18.36 -13.60 17.72
CA TRP A 378 18.41 -12.16 17.50
C TRP A 378 18.87 -11.42 18.75
N SER A 379 20.12 -10.98 18.71
CA SER A 379 20.77 -10.17 19.75
C SER A 379 20.64 -8.67 19.47
N GLY A 380 20.01 -8.28 18.34
CA GLY A 380 19.98 -6.90 17.84
C GLY A 380 21.33 -6.45 17.22
N LYS A 381 22.28 -7.39 17.02
CA LYS A 381 23.58 -7.04 16.48
C LYS A 381 23.68 -7.36 14.99
N PRO A 382 24.29 -6.47 14.17
CA PRO A 382 24.46 -6.69 12.74
C PRO A 382 25.24 -7.96 12.37
N GLU A 383 26.13 -8.42 13.26
CA GLU A 383 26.93 -9.64 13.07
C GLU A 383 26.13 -10.95 13.08
N ASP A 384 24.90 -10.91 13.61
CA ASP A 384 24.00 -12.07 13.63
C ASP A 384 23.09 -12.13 12.39
N SER A 385 23.28 -11.24 11.42
CA SER A 385 22.47 -11.19 10.21
C SER A 385 22.92 -12.23 9.18
N ILE A 386 21.95 -12.87 8.52
CA ILE A 386 22.17 -13.75 7.37
C ILE A 386 21.98 -12.90 6.11
N ILE A 387 23.01 -12.80 5.30
CA ILE A 387 22.97 -12.04 4.03
C ILE A 387 22.87 -13.03 2.89
N VAL A 388 21.79 -12.97 2.12
CA VAL A 388 21.55 -13.83 0.97
C VAL A 388 21.68 -12.99 -0.30
N PRO A 389 22.77 -13.15 -1.08
CA PRO A 389 22.90 -12.50 -2.39
C PRO A 389 21.79 -12.97 -3.33
N ILE A 390 21.28 -12.05 -4.15
CA ILE A 390 20.21 -12.33 -5.12
C ILE A 390 20.59 -11.84 -6.53
N ASP A 391 21.87 -11.70 -6.81
CA ASP A 391 22.41 -11.29 -8.10
C ASP A 391 22.05 -12.26 -9.24
#